data_225d8bb1e2df69ba1684002257837a3b
#
_entry.id   225d8bb1e2df69ba1684002257837a3b
#
_cell.length_a   1.000
_cell.length_b   1.000
_cell.length_c   1.000
_cell.angle_alpha   90.00
_cell.angle_beta   90.00
_cell.angle_gamma   90.00
#
_symmetry.space_group_name_H-M   'P 1'
#
loop_
_entity.id
_entity.type
_entity.pdbx_description
1 polymer ?
#
loop_
_entity_poly.entity_id
_entity_poly.type
_entity_poly.pdbx_seq_one_letter_code
_entity_poly.pdbx_strand_id
1 'polypeptide(L)'
;ANQIALKRAIDKTGASKVITFHSRVNLAEDFAGDDARGFKEHVKGFDVFHVNGSQNAADRKALLEGFKSAPKGLITNARCLTEGVDVPAVDMVAFVDPRKSKIDIAQAAGRAMRQSRATNKKLGYIVVPLFIEQKKGETEAEAFTRAGFDEVAEVLGAMLESDDDLVDTIKEMQEARGRGDKFNPRQLHEKI
;
A
#
# COMPACT_ATOMS: atom_id res chain seq x y z
N ALA A 1 2.05 -15.19 -4.12
CA ALA A 1 1.73 -14.79 -2.72
C ALA A 1 1.23 -13.34 -2.68
N ASN A 2 2.00 -12.37 -3.15
CA ASN A 2 1.66 -10.92 -3.06
C ASN A 2 0.34 -10.56 -3.76
N GLN A 3 0.06 -11.13 -4.93
CA GLN A 3 -1.19 -10.91 -5.66
C GLN A 3 -2.40 -11.37 -4.85
N ILE A 4 -2.29 -12.52 -4.17
CA ILE A 4 -3.35 -13.07 -3.32
C ILE A 4 -3.56 -12.19 -2.07
N ALA A 5 -2.47 -11.73 -1.45
CA ALA A 5 -2.55 -10.83 -0.30
C ALA A 5 -3.24 -9.50 -0.69
N LEU A 6 -2.83 -8.93 -1.83
CA LEU A 6 -3.42 -7.70 -2.35
C LEU A 6 -4.89 -7.90 -2.74
N LYS A 7 -5.24 -9.04 -3.38
CA LYS A 7 -6.62 -9.39 -3.66
C LYS A 7 -7.48 -9.40 -2.40
N ARG A 8 -7.03 -10.06 -1.34
CA ARG A 8 -7.75 -10.12 -0.06
C ARG A 8 -7.92 -8.73 0.56
N ALA A 9 -6.91 -7.88 0.46
CA ALA A 9 -6.99 -6.50 0.93
C ALA A 9 -8.03 -5.70 0.14
N ILE A 10 -8.04 -5.81 -1.19
CA ILE A 10 -9.02 -5.16 -2.06
C ILE A 10 -10.44 -5.66 -1.77
N ASP A 11 -10.64 -6.98 -1.67
CA ASP A 11 -11.95 -7.57 -1.38
C ASP A 11 -12.48 -7.09 -0.02
N LYS A 12 -11.61 -6.93 0.97
CA LYS A 12 -11.97 -6.48 2.32
C LYS A 12 -12.29 -4.99 2.40
N THR A 13 -11.59 -4.16 1.63
CA THR A 13 -11.66 -2.70 1.74
C THR A 13 -12.57 -2.06 0.69
N GLY A 14 -12.83 -2.75 -0.42
CA GLY A 14 -13.52 -2.19 -1.58
C GLY A 14 -12.69 -1.19 -2.38
N ALA A 15 -11.36 -1.14 -2.17
CA ALA A 15 -10.49 -0.22 -2.88
C ALA A 15 -10.60 -0.38 -4.40
N SER A 16 -10.72 0.74 -5.10
CA SER A 16 -10.86 0.81 -6.56
C SER A 16 -9.66 1.41 -7.27
N LYS A 17 -8.87 2.22 -6.56
CA LYS A 17 -7.66 2.86 -7.08
C LYS A 17 -6.46 2.43 -6.25
N VAL A 18 -5.60 1.60 -6.83
CA VAL A 18 -4.49 0.95 -6.14
C VAL A 18 -3.16 1.31 -6.79
N ILE A 19 -2.19 1.73 -5.98
CA ILE A 19 -0.79 1.85 -6.41
C ILE A 19 0.03 0.76 -5.74
N THR A 20 0.85 0.06 -6.51
CA THR A 20 1.81 -0.90 -5.97
C THR A 20 3.23 -0.41 -6.18
N PHE A 21 4.05 -0.51 -5.15
CA PHE A 21 5.46 -0.13 -5.17
C PHE A 21 6.35 -1.35 -5.22
N HIS A 22 7.30 -1.32 -6.16
CA HIS A 22 8.26 -2.40 -6.40
C HIS A 22 9.69 -1.86 -6.37
N SER A 23 10.63 -2.66 -5.90
CA SER A 23 12.05 -2.30 -5.83
C SER A 23 12.71 -2.25 -7.21
N ARG A 24 12.21 -3.04 -8.18
CA ARG A 24 12.77 -3.21 -9.52
C ARG A 24 11.69 -3.09 -10.60
N VAL A 25 12.09 -2.56 -11.77
CA VAL A 25 11.20 -2.39 -12.92
C VAL A 25 10.64 -3.72 -13.41
N ASN A 26 11.50 -4.75 -13.56
CA ASN A 26 11.06 -6.06 -14.02
C ASN A 26 10.02 -6.72 -13.08
N LEU A 27 10.15 -6.55 -11.76
CA LEU A 27 9.16 -7.05 -10.81
C LEU A 27 7.82 -6.32 -10.94
N ALA A 28 7.85 -5.03 -11.21
CA ALA A 28 6.66 -4.24 -11.45
C ALA A 28 5.98 -4.60 -12.78
N GLU A 29 6.77 -4.88 -13.82
CA GLU A 29 6.30 -5.35 -15.12
C GLU A 29 5.67 -6.74 -15.02
N ASP A 30 6.35 -7.70 -14.40
CA ASP A 30 5.84 -9.06 -14.14
C ASP A 30 4.52 -9.00 -13.35
N PHE A 31 4.45 -8.11 -12.37
CA PHE A 31 3.22 -7.95 -11.57
C PHE A 31 2.06 -7.36 -12.38
N ALA A 32 2.33 -6.47 -13.32
CA ALA A 32 1.35 -5.88 -14.23
C ALA A 32 0.99 -6.80 -15.41
N GLY A 33 1.80 -7.82 -15.67
CA GLY A 33 1.66 -8.72 -16.82
C GLY A 33 0.37 -9.52 -16.87
N ASP A 34 0.14 -10.15 -18.00
CA ASP A 34 -1.05 -10.97 -18.27
C ASP A 34 -0.77 -12.49 -18.08
N ASP A 35 0.40 -12.86 -17.57
CA ASP A 35 0.77 -14.24 -17.28
C ASP A 35 0.28 -14.69 -15.88
N ALA A 36 0.52 -15.96 -15.54
CA ALA A 36 0.10 -16.54 -14.25
C ALA A 36 0.66 -15.83 -13.01
N ARG A 37 1.69 -14.99 -13.18
CA ARG A 37 2.30 -14.17 -12.12
C ARG A 37 1.70 -12.77 -12.06
N GLY A 38 0.94 -12.37 -13.08
CA GLY A 38 0.33 -11.08 -13.20
C GLY A 38 -0.87 -10.89 -12.28
N PHE A 39 -1.13 -9.65 -11.91
CA PHE A 39 -2.24 -9.28 -11.04
C PHE A 39 -3.62 -9.61 -11.67
N LYS A 40 -3.76 -9.44 -12.98
CA LYS A 40 -5.02 -9.66 -13.71
C LYS A 40 -5.55 -11.09 -13.60
N GLU A 41 -4.65 -12.07 -13.46
CA GLU A 41 -5.07 -13.47 -13.28
C GLU A 41 -5.75 -13.70 -11.92
N HIS A 42 -5.43 -12.89 -10.94
CA HIS A 42 -5.93 -13.03 -9.58
C HIS A 42 -7.09 -12.09 -9.25
N VAL A 43 -7.19 -10.94 -9.93
CA VAL A 43 -8.19 -9.91 -9.66
C VAL A 43 -8.83 -9.43 -10.95
N LYS A 44 -10.10 -9.75 -11.12
CA LYS A 44 -10.86 -9.37 -12.32
C LYS A 44 -11.47 -7.97 -12.18
N GLY A 45 -11.65 -7.30 -13.31
CA GLY A 45 -12.32 -6.00 -13.39
C GLY A 45 -11.45 -4.80 -13.04
N PHE A 46 -10.13 -4.97 -12.93
CA PHE A 46 -9.18 -3.89 -12.82
C PHE A 46 -8.47 -3.65 -14.17
N ASP A 47 -8.37 -2.39 -14.55
CA ASP A 47 -7.43 -1.95 -15.58
C ASP A 47 -6.05 -1.81 -14.94
N VAL A 48 -5.05 -2.49 -15.51
CA VAL A 48 -3.70 -2.53 -14.97
C VAL A 48 -2.77 -1.70 -15.84
N PHE A 49 -2.04 -0.80 -15.19
CA PHE A 49 -1.09 0.12 -15.79
C PHE A 49 0.30 -0.13 -15.20
N HIS A 50 1.33 0.08 -16.00
CA HIS A 50 2.71 0.01 -15.53
C HIS A 50 3.46 1.30 -15.87
N VAL A 51 4.10 1.90 -14.87
CA VAL A 51 4.94 3.08 -15.07
C VAL A 51 6.34 2.87 -14.51
N ASN A 52 7.33 3.32 -15.28
CA ASN A 52 8.74 3.28 -14.89
C ASN A 52 9.50 4.52 -15.38
N GLY A 53 10.73 4.68 -14.88
CA GLY A 53 11.56 5.84 -15.16
C GLY A 53 12.11 5.93 -16.60
N SER A 54 12.06 4.85 -17.39
CA SER A 54 12.56 4.83 -18.78
C SER A 54 11.54 5.34 -19.80
N GLN A 55 10.26 5.40 -19.42
CA GLN A 55 9.20 5.92 -20.27
C GLN A 55 9.31 7.45 -20.39
N ASN A 56 8.99 7.99 -21.57
CA ASN A 56 8.94 9.43 -21.75
C ASN A 56 7.75 10.06 -21.00
N ALA A 57 7.80 11.38 -20.84
CA ALA A 57 6.80 12.11 -20.04
C ALA A 57 5.38 12.02 -20.64
N ALA A 58 5.25 11.98 -21.97
CA ALA A 58 3.94 11.90 -22.64
C ALA A 58 3.28 10.54 -22.39
N ASP A 59 4.04 9.44 -22.53
CA ASP A 59 3.53 8.08 -22.29
C ASP A 59 3.13 7.90 -20.84
N ARG A 60 3.96 8.36 -19.88
CA ARG A 60 3.60 8.32 -18.46
C ARG A 60 2.34 9.10 -18.15
N LYS A 61 2.19 10.30 -18.75
CA LYS A 61 0.98 11.10 -18.58
C LYS A 61 -0.25 10.37 -19.11
N ALA A 62 -0.16 9.75 -20.30
CA ALA A 62 -1.27 8.97 -20.87
C ALA A 62 -1.67 7.79 -19.98
N LEU A 63 -0.70 7.04 -19.44
CA LEU A 63 -0.95 5.94 -18.49
C LEU A 63 -1.63 6.41 -17.21
N LEU A 64 -1.20 7.56 -16.67
CA LEU A 64 -1.79 8.15 -15.47
C LEU A 64 -3.21 8.66 -15.70
N GLU A 65 -3.49 9.27 -16.85
CA GLU A 65 -4.85 9.67 -17.21
C GLU A 65 -5.76 8.44 -17.44
N GLY A 66 -5.24 7.37 -18.05
CA GLY A 66 -5.94 6.09 -18.14
C GLY A 66 -6.28 5.52 -16.77
N PHE A 67 -5.32 5.51 -15.84
CA PHE A 67 -5.54 5.07 -14.47
C PHE A 67 -6.57 5.93 -13.73
N LYS A 68 -6.54 7.25 -13.90
CA LYS A 68 -7.53 8.15 -13.30
C LYS A 68 -8.94 7.88 -13.82
N SER A 69 -9.08 7.65 -15.13
CA SER A 69 -10.37 7.46 -15.79
C SER A 69 -10.96 6.07 -15.58
N ALA A 70 -10.15 5.05 -15.32
CA ALA A 70 -10.61 3.69 -15.08
C ALA A 70 -11.54 3.60 -13.86
N PRO A 71 -12.68 2.91 -13.91
CA PRO A 71 -13.53 2.71 -12.74
C PRO A 71 -12.79 1.97 -11.60
N LYS A 72 -12.00 0.95 -11.96
CA LYS A 72 -11.08 0.25 -11.08
C LYS A 72 -9.72 0.18 -11.75
N GLY A 73 -8.71 0.76 -11.12
CA GLY A 73 -7.37 0.82 -11.68
C GLY A 73 -6.32 0.38 -10.68
N LEU A 74 -5.35 -0.39 -11.18
CA LEU A 74 -4.11 -0.68 -10.48
C LEU A 74 -2.95 -0.15 -11.32
N ILE A 75 -2.04 0.59 -10.69
CA ILE A 75 -0.81 1.05 -11.33
C ILE A 75 0.39 0.49 -10.59
N THR A 76 1.25 -0.22 -11.31
CA THR A 76 2.52 -0.69 -10.78
C THR A 76 3.59 0.36 -11.02
N ASN A 77 4.40 0.61 -9.99
CA ASN A 77 5.43 1.64 -10.02
C ASN A 77 6.78 1.09 -9.56
N ALA A 78 7.80 1.40 -10.34
CA ALA A 78 9.19 1.21 -9.95
C ALA A 78 9.93 2.54 -10.09
N ARG A 79 10.13 3.24 -8.96
CA ARG A 79 10.95 4.46 -8.81
C ARG A 79 10.49 5.77 -9.50
N CYS A 80 9.30 5.86 -10.05
CA CYS A 80 8.93 7.06 -10.82
C CYS A 80 7.71 7.83 -10.31
N LEU A 81 6.93 7.28 -9.37
CA LEU A 81 5.75 7.97 -8.81
C LEU A 81 6.01 8.63 -7.44
N THR A 82 7.26 8.71 -7.01
CA THR A 82 7.65 9.35 -5.75
C THR A 82 7.70 10.87 -5.87
N GLU A 83 7.99 11.42 -7.06
CA GLU A 83 8.09 12.85 -7.28
C GLU A 83 7.07 13.37 -8.31
N GLY A 84 6.38 14.48 -7.97
CA GLY A 84 5.67 15.34 -8.93
C GLY A 84 4.40 14.78 -9.58
N VAL A 85 3.96 13.58 -9.27
CA VAL A 85 2.73 13.02 -9.84
C VAL A 85 1.57 13.21 -8.87
N ASP A 86 0.72 14.17 -9.19
CA ASP A 86 -0.57 14.29 -8.51
C ASP A 86 -1.48 13.17 -9.01
N VAL A 87 -1.58 12.09 -8.22
CA VAL A 87 -2.55 11.02 -8.44
C VAL A 87 -3.70 11.25 -7.46
N PRO A 88 -4.73 12.00 -7.83
CA PRO A 88 -5.87 12.20 -6.97
C PRO A 88 -6.61 10.87 -6.77
N ALA A 89 -7.18 10.70 -5.59
CA ALA A 89 -8.07 9.58 -5.29
C ALA A 89 -7.47 8.17 -5.35
N VAL A 90 -6.27 7.99 -4.82
CA VAL A 90 -5.73 6.64 -4.55
C VAL A 90 -6.35 6.12 -3.27
N ASP A 91 -7.01 4.96 -3.34
CA ASP A 91 -7.64 4.34 -2.17
C ASP A 91 -6.64 3.49 -1.38
N MET A 92 -5.68 2.87 -2.09
CA MET A 92 -4.76 1.91 -1.50
C MET A 92 -3.36 2.04 -2.08
N VAL A 93 -2.38 2.01 -1.20
CA VAL A 93 -0.96 1.85 -1.54
C VAL A 93 -0.48 0.51 -1.02
N ALA A 94 0.15 -0.29 -1.88
CA ALA A 94 0.71 -1.58 -1.49
C ALA A 94 2.23 -1.61 -1.73
N PHE A 95 2.98 -1.92 -0.70
CA PHE A 95 4.43 -2.13 -0.76
C PHE A 95 4.73 -3.60 -1.03
N VAL A 96 4.60 -4.02 -2.29
CA VAL A 96 4.70 -5.43 -2.72
C VAL A 96 6.13 -5.97 -2.60
N ASP A 97 7.10 -5.11 -2.79
CA ASP A 97 8.52 -5.40 -2.62
C ASP A 97 9.14 -4.15 -1.96
N PRO A 98 9.15 -4.12 -0.60
CA PRO A 98 9.45 -2.91 0.14
C PRO A 98 10.87 -2.43 -0.09
N ARG A 99 10.99 -1.14 -0.30
CA ARG A 99 12.25 -0.43 -0.40
C ARG A 99 12.68 0.06 0.98
N LYS A 100 13.98 0.11 1.14
CA LYS A 100 14.61 0.71 2.33
C LYS A 100 14.56 2.24 2.37
N SER A 101 13.88 2.92 1.43
CA SER A 101 13.78 4.38 1.45
C SER A 101 12.58 4.85 2.26
N LYS A 102 12.81 5.34 3.45
CA LYS A 102 11.79 5.93 4.32
C LYS A 102 11.05 7.09 3.66
N ILE A 103 11.75 7.89 2.86
CA ILE A 103 11.16 9.03 2.15
C ILE A 103 10.14 8.56 1.11
N ASP A 104 10.49 7.54 0.30
CA ASP A 104 9.59 6.98 -0.71
C ASP A 104 8.32 6.40 -0.06
N ILE A 105 8.46 5.72 1.08
CA ILE A 105 7.37 5.13 1.84
C ILE A 105 6.45 6.22 2.38
N ALA A 106 7.00 7.24 3.02
CA ALA A 106 6.25 8.35 3.60
C ALA A 106 5.47 9.14 2.54
N GLN A 107 6.09 9.44 1.40
CA GLN A 107 5.43 10.13 0.29
C GLN A 107 4.30 9.30 -0.33
N ALA A 108 4.51 8.00 -0.50
CA ALA A 108 3.51 7.09 -1.03
C ALA A 108 2.32 6.95 -0.07
N ALA A 109 2.59 6.80 1.23
CA ALA A 109 1.58 6.74 2.28
C ALA A 109 0.77 8.04 2.35
N GLY A 110 1.44 9.19 2.34
CA GLY A 110 0.79 10.51 2.34
C GLY A 110 -0.15 10.71 1.15
N ARG A 111 0.17 10.15 -0.02
CA ARG A 111 -0.73 10.18 -1.19
C ARG A 111 -1.99 9.33 -0.98
N ALA A 112 -1.83 8.13 -0.41
CA ALA A 112 -2.97 7.27 -0.10
C ALA A 112 -3.90 7.89 0.96
N MET A 113 -3.33 8.67 1.89
CA MET A 113 -4.08 9.29 2.98
C MET A 113 -4.78 10.59 2.59
N ARG A 114 -4.44 11.21 1.44
CA ARG A 114 -5.12 12.43 0.98
C ARG A 114 -6.61 12.20 0.80
N GLN A 115 -7.39 13.02 1.45
CA GLN A 115 -8.83 13.04 1.25
C GLN A 115 -9.16 13.50 -0.17
N SER A 116 -10.08 12.81 -0.82
CA SER A 116 -10.61 13.24 -2.11
C SER A 116 -12.07 13.66 -1.95
N ARG A 117 -12.32 14.96 -2.14
CA ARG A 117 -13.68 15.50 -2.16
C ARG A 117 -14.51 14.95 -3.31
N ALA A 118 -13.87 14.61 -4.43
CA ALA A 118 -14.55 14.11 -5.62
C ALA A 118 -15.09 12.69 -5.44
N THR A 119 -14.44 11.84 -4.62
CA THR A 119 -14.81 10.43 -4.42
C THR A 119 -15.44 10.16 -3.06
N ASN A 120 -15.63 11.20 -2.23
CA ASN A 120 -16.09 11.07 -0.83
C ASN A 120 -15.24 10.04 -0.03
N LYS A 121 -13.96 9.92 -0.39
CA LYS A 121 -13.01 9.01 0.23
C LYS A 121 -12.79 9.41 1.68
N LYS A 122 -13.08 8.49 2.59
CA LYS A 122 -12.91 8.69 4.04
C LYS A 122 -11.63 8.06 4.57
N LEU A 123 -11.12 7.00 3.93
CA LEU A 123 -9.96 6.23 4.38
C LEU A 123 -9.00 5.98 3.23
N GLY A 124 -7.70 6.00 3.53
CA GLY A 124 -6.65 5.46 2.69
C GLY A 124 -6.07 4.20 3.32
N TYR A 125 -5.75 3.21 2.51
CA TYR A 125 -5.24 1.93 2.97
C TYR A 125 -3.78 1.77 2.60
N ILE A 126 -2.98 1.30 3.55
CA ILE A 126 -1.59 0.91 3.32
C ILE A 126 -1.49 -0.59 3.52
N VAL A 127 -0.98 -1.28 2.53
CA VAL A 127 -0.84 -2.74 2.52
C VAL A 127 0.64 -3.10 2.43
N VAL A 128 1.10 -3.85 3.42
CA VAL A 128 2.42 -4.48 3.44
C VAL A 128 2.21 -5.98 3.45
N PRO A 129 2.36 -6.67 2.31
CA PRO A 129 2.22 -8.12 2.26
C PRO A 129 3.36 -8.78 3.04
N LEU A 130 3.03 -9.63 4.00
CA LEU A 130 3.99 -10.45 4.72
C LEU A 130 3.82 -11.92 4.32
N PHE A 131 4.92 -12.58 4.05
CA PHE A 131 4.95 -14.02 3.88
C PHE A 131 5.49 -14.68 5.13
N ILE A 132 4.63 -15.46 5.80
CA ILE A 132 4.98 -16.17 7.02
C ILE A 132 4.96 -17.67 6.73
N GLU A 133 6.13 -18.29 6.75
CA GLU A 133 6.25 -19.74 6.63
C GLU A 133 6.03 -20.40 8.00
N GLN A 134 5.02 -21.24 8.09
CA GLN A 134 4.74 -22.02 9.29
C GLN A 134 5.60 -23.28 9.30
N LYS A 135 6.40 -23.50 10.33
CA LYS A 135 7.19 -24.71 10.50
C LYS A 135 6.32 -25.86 10.99
N LYS A 136 6.77 -27.09 10.72
CA LYS A 136 6.07 -28.29 11.16
C LYS A 136 5.93 -28.30 12.70
N GLY A 137 4.68 -28.35 13.19
CA GLY A 137 4.37 -28.35 14.62
C GLY A 137 4.27 -26.97 15.26
N GLU A 138 4.48 -25.90 14.49
CA GLU A 138 4.34 -24.51 14.95
C GLU A 138 2.89 -24.03 14.75
N THR A 139 2.35 -23.31 15.72
CA THR A 139 1.05 -22.65 15.55
C THR A 139 1.19 -21.41 14.69
N GLU A 140 0.07 -20.94 14.11
CA GLU A 140 0.03 -19.71 13.32
C GLU A 140 0.51 -18.48 14.12
N ALA A 141 0.14 -18.41 15.41
CA ALA A 141 0.56 -17.34 16.32
C ALA A 141 2.07 -17.35 16.59
N GLU A 142 2.67 -18.53 16.76
CA GLU A 142 4.12 -18.67 16.95
C GLU A 142 4.88 -18.31 15.67
N ALA A 143 4.42 -18.77 14.51
CA ALA A 143 5.00 -18.41 13.22
C ALA A 143 4.94 -16.90 13.00
N PHE A 144 3.81 -16.27 13.33
CA PHE A 144 3.61 -14.82 13.26
C PHE A 144 4.57 -14.06 14.19
N THR A 145 4.74 -14.52 15.42
CA THR A 145 5.67 -13.90 16.39
C THR A 145 7.12 -14.04 15.95
N ARG A 146 7.48 -15.18 15.33
CA ARG A 146 8.85 -15.47 14.87
C ARG A 146 9.23 -14.70 13.60
N ALA A 147 8.27 -14.44 12.71
CA ALA A 147 8.55 -13.91 11.37
C ALA A 147 9.21 -12.52 11.39
N GLY A 148 9.11 -11.79 12.52
CA GLY A 148 9.55 -10.40 12.58
C GLY A 148 8.63 -9.49 11.75
N PHE A 149 8.63 -8.21 12.08
CA PHE A 149 7.81 -7.20 11.40
C PHE A 149 8.66 -6.03 10.95
N ASP A 150 9.92 -6.29 10.61
CA ASP A 150 10.88 -5.23 10.26
C ASP A 150 10.36 -4.35 9.13
N GLU A 151 9.76 -4.95 8.08
CA GLU A 151 9.19 -4.22 6.96
C GLU A 151 7.98 -3.37 7.38
N VAL A 152 7.12 -3.91 8.25
CA VAL A 152 5.98 -3.14 8.80
C VAL A 152 6.49 -2.02 9.69
N ALA A 153 7.49 -2.30 10.53
CA ALA A 153 8.11 -1.30 11.40
C ALA A 153 8.79 -0.18 10.59
N GLU A 154 9.46 -0.51 9.47
CA GLU A 154 10.03 0.47 8.55
C GLU A 154 8.96 1.36 7.93
N VAL A 155 7.84 0.80 7.45
CA VAL A 155 6.72 1.57 6.88
C VAL A 155 6.11 2.48 7.93
N LEU A 156 5.79 1.94 9.11
CA LEU A 156 5.24 2.73 10.21
C LEU A 156 6.21 3.82 10.69
N GLY A 157 7.50 3.49 10.81
CA GLY A 157 8.54 4.44 11.20
C GLY A 157 8.66 5.60 10.20
N ALA A 158 8.61 5.32 8.90
CA ALA A 158 8.65 6.34 7.87
C ALA A 158 7.41 7.25 7.89
N MET A 159 6.24 6.70 8.19
CA MET A 159 5.01 7.49 8.35
C MET A 159 5.08 8.39 9.57
N LEU A 160 5.58 7.87 10.70
CA LEU A 160 5.75 8.62 11.94
C LEU A 160 6.72 9.78 11.80
N GLU A 161 7.80 9.63 11.01
CA GLU A 161 8.75 10.71 10.74
C GLU A 161 8.14 11.86 9.91
N SER A 162 6.99 11.64 9.26
CA SER A 162 6.38 12.57 8.31
C SER A 162 5.07 13.17 8.80
N ASP A 163 4.54 12.72 9.92
CA ASP A 163 3.19 13.08 10.39
C ASP A 163 3.14 13.12 11.93
N ASP A 164 3.21 14.34 12.48
CA ASP A 164 3.21 14.57 13.93
C ASP A 164 1.89 14.12 14.59
N ASP A 165 0.75 14.25 13.90
CA ASP A 165 -0.56 13.83 14.41
C ASP A 165 -0.61 12.29 14.56
N LEU A 166 0.02 11.57 13.62
CA LEU A 166 0.14 10.11 13.69
C LEU A 166 1.05 9.70 14.85
N VAL A 167 2.14 10.43 15.11
CA VAL A 167 3.04 10.21 16.25
C VAL A 167 2.25 10.29 17.56
N ASP A 168 1.48 11.33 17.74
CA ASP A 168 0.72 11.56 18.97
C ASP A 168 -0.37 10.50 19.14
N THR A 169 -1.06 10.14 18.06
CA THR A 169 -2.05 9.05 18.07
C THR A 169 -1.44 7.72 18.51
N ILE A 170 -0.25 7.36 17.99
CA ILE A 170 0.42 6.10 18.38
C ILE A 170 0.90 6.15 19.83
N LYS A 171 1.40 7.29 20.32
CA LYS A 171 1.75 7.46 21.73
C LYS A 171 0.54 7.25 22.65
N GLU A 172 -0.59 7.89 22.34
CA GLU A 172 -1.86 7.70 23.07
C GLU A 172 -2.26 6.20 23.13
N MET A 173 -2.10 5.49 22.00
CA MET A 173 -2.37 4.05 21.93
C MET A 173 -1.44 3.21 22.81
N GLN A 174 -0.14 3.53 22.80
CA GLN A 174 0.84 2.83 23.63
C GLN A 174 0.58 3.06 25.11
N GLU A 175 0.23 4.27 25.50
CA GLU A 175 -0.13 4.61 26.88
C GLU A 175 -1.43 3.91 27.32
N ALA A 176 -2.47 3.89 26.48
CA ALA A 176 -3.72 3.18 26.76
C ALA A 176 -3.45 1.67 26.96
N ARG A 177 -2.61 1.07 26.10
CA ARG A 177 -2.20 -0.32 26.23
C ARG A 177 -1.40 -0.57 27.54
N GLY A 178 -0.52 0.35 27.92
CA GLY A 178 0.24 0.29 29.19
C GLY A 178 -0.66 0.36 30.42
N ARG A 179 -1.80 1.06 30.32
CA ARG A 179 -2.82 1.11 31.40
C ARG A 179 -3.78 -0.08 31.39
N GLY A 180 -3.67 -1.01 30.42
CA GLY A 180 -4.58 -2.15 30.28
C GLY A 180 -5.94 -1.80 29.66
N ASP A 181 -6.09 -0.63 29.07
CA ASP A 181 -7.30 -0.19 28.40
C ASP A 181 -7.51 -0.99 27.12
N LYS A 182 -8.77 -1.37 26.82
CA LYS A 182 -9.10 -2.03 25.57
C LYS A 182 -9.00 -1.01 24.45
N PHE A 183 -8.02 -1.21 23.56
CA PHE A 183 -7.87 -0.40 22.36
C PHE A 183 -9.10 -0.54 21.46
N ASN A 184 -9.71 0.58 21.09
CA ASN A 184 -10.78 0.61 20.09
C ASN A 184 -10.20 1.08 18.74
N PRO A 185 -10.03 0.18 17.74
CA PRO A 185 -9.49 0.55 16.44
C PRO A 185 -10.29 1.65 15.72
N ARG A 186 -11.57 1.88 16.09
CA ARG A 186 -12.40 2.92 15.49
C ARG A 186 -11.97 4.34 15.88
N GLN A 187 -11.32 4.51 17.00
CA GLN A 187 -10.80 5.82 17.41
C GLN A 187 -9.63 6.29 16.52
N LEU A 188 -8.91 5.36 15.88
CA LEU A 188 -7.91 5.68 14.87
C LEU A 188 -8.54 6.24 13.59
N HIS A 189 -9.75 5.80 13.25
CA HIS A 189 -10.47 6.25 12.05
C HIS A 189 -11.07 7.65 12.15
N GLU A 190 -11.19 8.20 13.35
CA GLU A 190 -11.78 9.52 13.57
C GLU A 190 -10.72 10.64 13.61
N LYS A 191 -9.43 10.28 13.79
CA LYS A 191 -8.32 11.25 13.92
C LYS A 191 -7.37 11.31 12.71
N ILE A 192 -7.45 10.35 11.77
CA ILE A 192 -6.70 10.29 10.52
C ILE A 192 -7.70 10.46 9.36
#